data_f85bf5d8e56ff8116c63c49219ec1c43
#
_entry.id   f85bf5d8e56ff8116c63c49219ec1c43
#
_cell.length_a   1.000
_cell.length_b   1.000
_cell.length_c   1.000
_cell.angle_alpha   90.00
_cell.angle_beta   90.00
_cell.angle_gamma   90.00
#
_symmetry.space_group_name_H-M   'P 1'
#
loop_
_entity.id
_entity.type
_entity.pdbx_description
1 polymer ?
#
loop_
_entity_poly.entity_id
_entity_poly.type
_entity_poly.pdbx_seq_one_letter_code
_entity_poly.pdbx_strand_id
1 'polypeptide(L)'
;MNEIGYHGTCSKHKDSIESNGFDPAKCNYRADHWLGQGVYFFDDYEKALWWSATAVLHNNDFGRVIFRATIEAPDEEVLDLDDNKQLDAFFAEIIQCIDEIKKNCSGNMPVFDDKNFRALFFDYYKQKKNIAVITRTFQKDYAGYTMRRNKRDKELQKKIVNITGLGFNERQICVSKKECIKSTKLIYNEEEEVI
;
A
#
# COMPACT_ATOMS: atom_id res chain seq x y z
N MET A 1 -5.55 -15.53 -6.89
CA MET A 1 -4.37 -14.98 -6.20
C MET A 1 -4.13 -15.70 -4.89
N ASN A 2 -2.86 -16.07 -4.58
CA ASN A 2 -2.44 -16.60 -3.27
C ASN A 2 -0.99 -16.11 -3.03
N GLU A 3 -0.80 -15.14 -2.13
CA GLU A 3 0.49 -14.50 -1.89
C GLU A 3 0.76 -14.33 -0.39
N ILE A 4 2.05 -14.21 -0.05
CA ILE A 4 2.50 -13.83 1.28
C ILE A 4 2.77 -12.33 1.30
N GLY A 5 2.22 -11.65 2.31
CA GLY A 5 2.46 -10.24 2.56
C GLY A 5 3.03 -9.98 3.95
N TYR A 6 3.81 -8.91 4.07
CA TYR A 6 4.40 -8.43 5.32
C TYR A 6 3.85 -7.05 5.67
N HIS A 7 3.37 -6.89 6.90
CA HIS A 7 2.84 -5.63 7.40
C HIS A 7 3.67 -5.13 8.59
N GLY A 8 4.30 -3.99 8.43
CA GLY A 8 5.04 -3.32 9.50
C GLY A 8 4.18 -2.27 10.20
N THR A 9 4.16 -2.30 11.53
CA THR A 9 3.41 -1.33 12.34
C THR A 9 4.08 -1.14 13.71
N CYS A 10 3.46 -0.40 14.63
CA CYS A 10 3.93 -0.27 16.00
C CYS A 10 3.22 -1.25 16.95
N SER A 11 3.86 -1.58 18.09
CA SER A 11 3.38 -2.54 19.08
C SER A 11 2.04 -2.15 19.70
N LYS A 12 1.64 -0.87 19.65
CA LYS A 12 0.30 -0.39 20.03
C LYS A 12 -0.84 -1.20 19.40
N HIS A 13 -0.64 -1.72 18.19
CA HIS A 13 -1.65 -2.46 17.44
C HIS A 13 -1.49 -3.98 17.55
N LYS A 14 -0.41 -4.47 18.19
CA LYS A 14 -0.04 -5.88 18.28
C LYS A 14 -1.20 -6.75 18.78
N ASP A 15 -1.65 -6.49 20.01
CA ASP A 15 -2.66 -7.33 20.67
C ASP A 15 -3.99 -7.37 19.90
N SER A 16 -4.38 -6.25 19.31
CA SER A 16 -5.59 -6.18 18.49
C SER A 16 -5.47 -7.03 17.22
N ILE A 17 -4.30 -6.99 16.56
CA ILE A 17 -4.06 -7.75 15.34
C ILE A 17 -3.93 -9.27 15.67
N GLU A 18 -3.25 -9.64 16.76
CA GLU A 18 -3.14 -11.04 17.19
C GLU A 18 -4.50 -11.64 17.56
N SER A 19 -5.34 -10.87 18.26
CA SER A 19 -6.64 -11.36 18.73
C SER A 19 -7.71 -11.39 17.63
N ASN A 20 -7.73 -10.42 16.73
CA ASN A 20 -8.82 -10.19 15.79
C ASN A 20 -8.42 -10.34 14.31
N GLY A 21 -7.13 -10.50 14.04
CA GLY A 21 -6.57 -10.37 12.70
C GLY A 21 -6.60 -8.92 12.18
N PHE A 22 -6.17 -8.74 10.95
CA PHE A 22 -6.33 -7.47 10.25
C PHE A 22 -7.79 -7.22 9.87
N ASP A 23 -8.22 -5.98 10.03
CA ASP A 23 -9.57 -5.56 9.67
C ASP A 23 -9.51 -4.26 8.84
N PRO A 24 -9.69 -4.33 7.52
CA PRO A 24 -9.67 -3.14 6.64
C PRO A 24 -10.68 -2.06 7.05
N ALA A 25 -11.82 -2.44 7.65
CA ALA A 25 -12.84 -1.49 8.10
C ALA A 25 -12.38 -0.64 9.29
N LYS A 26 -11.35 -1.06 10.02
CA LYS A 26 -10.75 -0.31 11.13
C LYS A 26 -9.60 0.61 10.72
N CYS A 27 -9.20 0.57 9.44
CA CYS A 27 -8.16 1.47 8.94
C CYS A 27 -8.70 2.90 8.88
N ASN A 28 -7.90 3.85 9.41
CA ASN A 28 -8.23 5.27 9.29
C ASN A 28 -8.25 5.69 7.81
N TYR A 29 -9.27 6.44 7.43
CA TYR A 29 -9.33 7.02 6.09
C TYR A 29 -8.14 7.96 5.85
N ARG A 30 -7.49 7.80 4.69
CA ARG A 30 -6.45 8.69 4.19
C ARG A 30 -6.64 8.92 2.70
N ALA A 31 -6.80 10.19 2.30
CA ALA A 31 -6.98 10.55 0.90
C ALA A 31 -5.73 10.28 0.03
N ASP A 32 -4.54 10.22 0.65
CA ASP A 32 -3.26 10.01 0.00
C ASP A 32 -2.82 8.54 -0.10
N HIS A 33 -3.66 7.58 0.31
CA HIS A 33 -3.38 6.16 0.13
C HIS A 33 -3.13 5.81 -1.33
N TRP A 34 -2.07 5.05 -1.59
CA TRP A 34 -1.56 4.79 -2.94
C TRP A 34 -2.44 3.88 -3.78
N LEU A 35 -3.18 2.96 -3.15
CA LEU A 35 -4.08 2.00 -3.77
C LEU A 35 -5.50 2.03 -3.14
N GLY A 36 -5.89 3.18 -2.58
CA GLY A 36 -7.17 3.35 -1.87
C GLY A 36 -7.15 2.80 -0.44
N GLN A 37 -8.31 2.75 0.20
CA GLN A 37 -8.42 2.30 1.59
C GLN A 37 -8.25 0.78 1.70
N GLY A 38 -7.56 0.34 2.75
CA GLY A 38 -7.33 -1.08 3.03
C GLY A 38 -6.12 -1.31 3.94
N VAL A 39 -5.84 -2.56 4.21
CA VAL A 39 -4.61 -3.00 4.88
C VAL A 39 -3.53 -3.18 3.82
N TYR A 40 -2.39 -2.55 4.02
CA TYR A 40 -1.27 -2.59 3.10
C TYR A 40 -0.24 -3.62 3.55
N PHE A 41 0.20 -4.43 2.61
CA PHE A 41 1.29 -5.37 2.80
C PHE A 41 2.39 -5.11 1.76
N PHE A 42 3.62 -5.45 2.12
CA PHE A 42 4.75 -5.53 1.20
C PHE A 42 5.02 -7.00 0.85
N ASP A 43 5.58 -7.24 -0.32
CA ASP A 43 6.08 -8.55 -0.74
C ASP A 43 7.40 -8.95 -0.04
N ASP A 44 8.03 -8.01 0.67
CA ASP A 44 9.38 -8.11 1.22
C ASP A 44 9.38 -7.68 2.70
N TYR A 45 10.02 -8.52 3.55
CA TYR A 45 10.18 -8.28 4.99
C TYR A 45 10.91 -6.98 5.30
N GLU A 46 12.01 -6.69 4.58
CA GLU A 46 12.83 -5.50 4.84
C GLU A 46 12.07 -4.19 4.56
N LYS A 47 11.16 -4.22 3.58
CA LYS A 47 10.27 -3.09 3.30
C LYS A 47 9.28 -2.87 4.44
N ALA A 48 8.69 -3.95 4.98
CA ALA A 48 7.81 -3.88 6.12
C ALA A 48 8.55 -3.40 7.38
N LEU A 49 9.78 -3.86 7.60
CA LEU A 49 10.63 -3.42 8.70
C LEU A 49 10.98 -1.93 8.60
N TRP A 50 11.35 -1.46 7.40
CA TRP A 50 11.57 -0.04 7.16
C TRP A 50 10.32 0.80 7.40
N TRP A 51 9.15 0.33 6.93
CA TRP A 51 7.88 1.04 7.11
C TRP A 51 7.47 1.10 8.58
N SER A 52 7.69 0.04 9.36
CA SER A 52 7.40 0.01 10.80
C SER A 52 8.16 1.10 11.57
N ALA A 53 9.38 1.43 11.16
CA ALA A 53 10.13 2.55 11.72
C ALA A 53 9.41 3.91 11.52
N THR A 54 8.73 4.09 10.38
CA THR A 54 7.90 5.28 10.13
C THR A 54 6.66 5.29 11.02
N ALA A 55 6.03 4.13 11.25
CA ALA A 55 4.88 4.00 12.14
C ALA A 55 5.23 4.35 13.60
N VAL A 56 6.42 4.00 14.05
CA VAL A 56 6.91 4.30 15.41
C VAL A 56 7.28 5.78 15.59
N LEU A 57 7.74 6.48 14.55
CA LEU A 57 8.08 7.92 14.64
C LEU A 57 6.95 8.81 15.20
N HIS A 58 5.70 8.38 15.05
CA HIS A 58 4.53 9.07 15.57
C HIS A 58 3.98 8.47 16.87
N ASN A 59 4.65 7.43 17.41
CA ASN A 59 4.23 6.67 18.60
C ASN A 59 5.47 6.24 19.39
N ASN A 60 6.24 7.19 19.88
CA ASN A 60 7.58 7.00 20.49
C ASN A 60 7.63 6.04 21.69
N ASP A 61 6.47 5.73 22.31
CA ASP A 61 6.38 4.81 23.46
C ASP A 61 6.21 3.34 23.05
N PHE A 62 6.25 3.04 21.75
CA PHE A 62 5.97 1.71 21.21
C PHE A 62 7.10 1.22 20.31
N GLY A 63 7.40 -0.08 20.40
CA GLY A 63 8.35 -0.76 19.52
C GLY A 63 7.79 -1.08 18.14
N ARG A 64 8.67 -1.52 17.24
CA ARG A 64 8.30 -2.00 15.90
C ARG A 64 7.80 -3.44 15.97
N VAL A 65 6.75 -3.75 15.21
CA VAL A 65 6.27 -5.11 15.03
C VAL A 65 6.04 -5.40 13.55
N ILE A 66 6.27 -6.66 13.13
CA ILE A 66 5.99 -7.12 11.78
C ILE A 66 5.13 -8.37 11.84
N PHE A 67 4.08 -8.34 11.04
CA PHE A 67 3.21 -9.49 10.81
C PHE A 67 3.44 -10.03 9.40
N ARG A 68 3.44 -11.36 9.30
CA ARG A 68 3.33 -12.08 8.02
C ARG A 68 1.90 -12.55 7.87
N ALA A 69 1.32 -12.33 6.69
CA ALA A 69 -0.03 -12.79 6.38
C ALA A 69 -0.07 -13.59 5.09
N THR A 70 -1.03 -14.51 4.98
CA THR A 70 -1.42 -15.15 3.73
C THR A 70 -2.62 -14.40 3.16
N ILE A 71 -2.52 -13.95 1.92
CA ILE A 71 -3.55 -13.18 1.22
C ILE A 71 -4.07 -14.05 0.08
N GLU A 72 -5.37 -14.36 0.12
CA GLU A 72 -6.05 -15.16 -0.89
C GLU A 72 -7.30 -14.43 -1.39
N ALA A 73 -7.44 -14.33 -2.69
CA ALA A 73 -8.63 -13.77 -3.34
C ALA A 73 -8.90 -14.48 -4.67
N PRO A 74 -10.19 -14.61 -5.08
CA PRO A 74 -10.54 -15.02 -6.43
C PRO A 74 -9.92 -14.06 -7.45
N ASP A 75 -9.51 -14.57 -8.62
CA ASP A 75 -8.81 -13.74 -9.61
C ASP A 75 -9.69 -12.59 -10.12
N GLU A 76 -11.00 -12.77 -10.18
CA GLU A 76 -11.97 -11.74 -10.55
C GLU A 76 -12.12 -10.60 -9.51
N GLU A 77 -11.65 -10.80 -8.28
CA GLU A 77 -11.63 -9.79 -7.23
C GLU A 77 -10.24 -9.14 -7.05
N VAL A 78 -9.29 -9.45 -7.94
CA VAL A 78 -7.92 -8.90 -7.91
C VAL A 78 -7.72 -7.93 -9.05
N LEU A 79 -7.20 -6.75 -8.74
CA LEU A 79 -6.70 -5.78 -9.72
C LEU A 79 -5.18 -5.76 -9.64
N ASP A 80 -4.51 -6.38 -10.60
CA ASP A 80 -3.06 -6.29 -10.75
C ASP A 80 -2.68 -5.15 -11.70
N LEU A 81 -2.19 -4.05 -11.17
CA LEU A 81 -1.81 -2.88 -11.96
C LEU A 81 -0.42 -3.02 -12.63
N ASP A 82 0.27 -4.14 -12.42
CA ASP A 82 1.46 -4.50 -13.19
C ASP A 82 1.07 -5.19 -14.51
N ASP A 83 -0.16 -5.71 -14.63
CA ASP A 83 -0.76 -6.15 -15.88
C ASP A 83 -1.28 -4.93 -16.68
N ASN A 84 -0.69 -4.69 -17.86
CA ASN A 84 -1.06 -3.55 -18.70
C ASN A 84 -2.53 -3.55 -19.13
N LYS A 85 -3.15 -4.71 -19.33
CA LYS A 85 -4.57 -4.77 -19.75
C LYS A 85 -5.49 -4.35 -18.60
N GLN A 86 -5.18 -4.78 -17.39
CA GLN A 86 -5.93 -4.38 -16.21
C GLN A 86 -5.71 -2.90 -15.89
N LEU A 87 -4.49 -2.39 -16.08
CA LEU A 87 -4.18 -0.98 -15.92
C LEU A 87 -4.94 -0.11 -16.94
N ASP A 88 -4.99 -0.53 -18.22
CA ASP A 88 -5.77 0.17 -19.25
C ASP A 88 -7.27 0.15 -18.94
N ALA A 89 -7.81 -0.97 -18.48
CA ALA A 89 -9.21 -1.08 -18.06
C ALA A 89 -9.52 -0.17 -16.86
N PHE A 90 -8.60 -0.08 -15.91
CA PHE A 90 -8.71 0.87 -14.79
C PHE A 90 -8.77 2.31 -15.27
N PHE A 91 -7.86 2.73 -16.15
CA PHE A 91 -7.86 4.09 -16.70
C PHE A 91 -9.13 4.40 -17.48
N ALA A 92 -9.60 3.49 -18.33
CA ALA A 92 -10.82 3.68 -19.09
C ALA A 92 -12.03 3.94 -18.17
N GLU A 93 -12.15 3.17 -17.08
CA GLU A 93 -13.21 3.32 -16.09
C GLU A 93 -13.13 4.67 -15.35
N ILE A 94 -11.93 5.09 -14.95
CA ILE A 94 -11.74 6.38 -14.25
C ILE A 94 -12.05 7.55 -15.18
N ILE A 95 -11.63 7.49 -16.45
CA ILE A 95 -11.96 8.51 -17.46
C ILE A 95 -13.47 8.63 -17.63
N GLN A 96 -14.18 7.50 -17.75
CA GLN A 96 -15.64 7.50 -17.84
C GLN A 96 -16.27 8.14 -16.60
N CYS A 97 -15.81 7.79 -15.40
CA CYS A 97 -16.29 8.38 -14.16
C CYS A 97 -16.09 9.91 -14.15
N ILE A 98 -14.93 10.40 -14.56
CA ILE A 98 -14.66 11.84 -14.64
C ILE A 98 -15.59 12.52 -15.65
N ASP A 99 -15.86 11.90 -16.80
CA ASP A 99 -16.75 12.48 -17.81
C ASP A 99 -18.22 12.50 -17.35
N GLU A 100 -18.65 11.52 -16.58
CA GLU A 100 -19.98 11.51 -15.94
C GLU A 100 -20.09 12.65 -14.90
N ILE A 101 -19.07 12.85 -14.08
CA ILE A 101 -19.00 13.97 -13.13
C ILE A 101 -19.08 15.30 -13.88
N LYS A 102 -18.32 15.48 -14.97
CA LYS A 102 -18.34 16.70 -15.78
C LYS A 102 -19.71 17.02 -16.35
N LYS A 103 -20.42 16.01 -16.86
CA LYS A 103 -21.77 16.18 -17.43
C LYS A 103 -22.80 16.59 -16.38
N ASN A 104 -22.62 16.14 -15.13
CA ASN A 104 -23.58 16.40 -14.05
C ASN A 104 -23.24 17.68 -13.23
N CYS A 105 -22.03 18.20 -13.36
CA CYS A 105 -21.64 19.47 -12.74
C CYS A 105 -21.92 20.63 -13.70
N SER A 106 -23.04 21.33 -13.50
CA SER A 106 -23.35 22.58 -14.19
C SER A 106 -22.55 23.75 -13.60
N GLY A 107 -21.21 23.74 -13.74
CA GLY A 107 -20.37 24.78 -13.16
C GLY A 107 -18.89 24.39 -13.08
N ASN A 108 -18.15 24.98 -12.17
CA ASN A 108 -16.73 24.75 -11.99
C ASN A 108 -16.44 23.29 -11.68
N MET A 109 -15.71 22.63 -12.56
CA MET A 109 -15.17 21.30 -12.28
C MET A 109 -14.31 21.32 -11.00
N PRO A 110 -14.44 20.30 -10.14
CA PRO A 110 -13.49 20.12 -9.05
C PRO A 110 -12.08 20.01 -9.66
N VAL A 111 -11.15 20.77 -9.14
CA VAL A 111 -9.73 20.58 -9.45
C VAL A 111 -9.34 19.25 -8.80
N PHE A 112 -9.05 18.25 -9.62
CA PHE A 112 -8.53 16.98 -9.11
C PHE A 112 -7.09 17.19 -8.63
N ASP A 113 -6.93 17.41 -7.35
CA ASP A 113 -5.63 17.42 -6.69
C ASP A 113 -5.17 15.96 -6.52
N ASP A 114 -4.01 15.63 -7.07
CA ASP A 114 -3.43 14.27 -7.07
C ASP A 114 -3.41 13.60 -5.70
N LYS A 115 -3.21 14.38 -4.63
CA LYS A 115 -3.15 13.86 -3.27
C LYS A 115 -4.53 13.53 -2.70
N ASN A 116 -5.54 14.34 -3.00
CA ASN A 116 -6.87 14.21 -2.39
C ASN A 116 -7.79 13.26 -3.16
N PHE A 117 -7.50 12.99 -4.43
CA PHE A 117 -8.34 12.12 -5.27
C PHE A 117 -7.78 10.74 -5.53
N ARG A 118 -6.52 10.48 -5.20
CA ARG A 118 -5.87 9.19 -5.45
C ARG A 118 -6.65 8.03 -4.81
N ALA A 119 -6.87 8.08 -3.51
CA ALA A 119 -7.61 7.03 -2.80
C ALA A 119 -9.05 6.90 -3.31
N LEU A 120 -9.70 8.04 -3.62
CA LEU A 120 -11.08 8.06 -4.10
C LEU A 120 -11.26 7.26 -5.40
N PHE A 121 -10.36 7.42 -6.38
CA PHE A 121 -10.46 6.67 -7.64
C PHE A 121 -10.31 5.16 -7.44
N PHE A 122 -9.39 4.74 -6.58
CA PHE A 122 -9.24 3.33 -6.24
C PHE A 122 -10.44 2.79 -5.47
N ASP A 123 -10.96 3.53 -4.51
CA ASP A 123 -12.10 3.10 -3.71
C ASP A 123 -13.38 3.03 -4.55
N TYR A 124 -13.60 3.99 -5.47
CA TYR A 124 -14.65 3.93 -6.48
C TYR A 124 -14.54 2.66 -7.35
N TYR A 125 -13.33 2.36 -7.86
CA TYR A 125 -13.12 1.19 -8.69
C TYR A 125 -13.35 -0.11 -7.93
N LYS A 126 -12.83 -0.23 -6.70
CA LYS A 126 -13.06 -1.37 -5.81
C LYS A 126 -14.56 -1.63 -5.63
N GLN A 127 -15.32 -0.60 -5.35
CA GLN A 127 -16.77 -0.70 -5.14
C GLN A 127 -17.49 -1.08 -6.44
N LYS A 128 -17.19 -0.42 -7.56
CA LYS A 128 -17.85 -0.64 -8.84
C LYS A 128 -17.58 -2.04 -9.43
N LYS A 129 -16.37 -2.55 -9.25
CA LYS A 129 -15.91 -3.84 -9.81
C LYS A 129 -15.83 -4.96 -8.78
N ASN A 130 -16.23 -4.73 -7.55
CA ASN A 130 -16.15 -5.68 -6.43
C ASN A 130 -14.72 -6.16 -6.13
N ILE A 131 -13.71 -5.31 -6.34
CA ILE A 131 -12.31 -5.65 -6.13
C ILE A 131 -11.98 -5.73 -4.63
N ALA A 132 -11.38 -6.83 -4.22
CA ALA A 132 -10.95 -7.09 -2.84
C ALA A 132 -9.48 -6.76 -2.63
N VAL A 133 -8.64 -6.98 -3.65
CA VAL A 133 -7.19 -6.80 -3.58
C VAL A 133 -6.69 -6.00 -4.77
N ILE A 134 -5.87 -5.01 -4.51
CA ILE A 134 -5.13 -4.27 -5.55
C ILE A 134 -3.65 -4.43 -5.31
N THR A 135 -2.90 -4.75 -6.37
CA THR A 135 -1.44 -4.85 -6.33
C THR A 135 -0.77 -3.90 -7.31
N ARG A 136 0.38 -3.37 -6.92
CA ARG A 136 1.22 -2.54 -7.81
C ARG A 136 2.67 -2.55 -7.34
N THR A 137 3.58 -2.65 -8.29
CA THR A 137 5.01 -2.40 -8.09
C THR A 137 5.34 -0.96 -8.40
N PHE A 138 5.78 -0.23 -7.39
CA PHE A 138 6.25 1.16 -7.53
C PHE A 138 7.76 1.16 -7.70
N GLN A 139 8.23 1.94 -8.68
CA GLN A 139 9.65 2.20 -8.82
C GLN A 139 10.06 3.37 -7.94
N LYS A 140 11.12 3.18 -7.17
CA LYS A 140 11.72 4.18 -6.30
C LYS A 140 13.13 4.51 -6.79
N ASP A 141 13.55 5.75 -6.65
CA ASP A 141 14.91 6.18 -6.96
C ASP A 141 15.93 5.68 -5.93
N TYR A 142 15.47 5.18 -4.79
CA TYR A 142 16.31 4.53 -3.77
C TYR A 142 15.49 3.57 -2.89
N ALA A 143 16.17 2.58 -2.31
CA ALA A 143 15.58 1.74 -1.28
C ALA A 143 15.76 2.42 0.08
N GLY A 144 14.67 2.88 0.69
CA GLY A 144 14.69 3.58 1.99
C GLY A 144 15.34 2.77 3.10
N TYR A 145 15.13 1.46 3.11
CA TYR A 145 15.64 0.53 4.12
C TYR A 145 17.15 0.20 3.97
N THR A 146 17.77 0.41 2.79
CA THR A 146 19.22 0.14 2.59
C THR A 146 20.11 1.31 2.97
N MET A 147 19.56 2.39 3.50
CA MET A 147 20.23 3.67 3.49
C MET A 147 20.86 4.08 4.81
N ARG A 148 22.02 3.51 5.10
CA ARG A 148 23.07 4.19 5.86
C ARG A 148 23.98 5.05 4.97
N ARG A 149 23.52 5.47 3.78
CA ARG A 149 24.33 6.23 2.82
C ARG A 149 24.25 7.72 3.13
N ASN A 150 25.39 8.41 2.91
CA ASN A 150 25.49 9.85 3.04
C ASN A 150 24.68 10.57 1.92
N LYS A 151 24.47 11.89 2.07
CA LYS A 151 23.68 12.69 1.11
C LYS A 151 24.22 12.62 -0.32
N ARG A 152 25.56 12.63 -0.48
CA ARG A 152 26.23 12.57 -1.79
C ARG A 152 25.92 11.26 -2.53
N ASP A 153 25.97 10.14 -1.82
CA ASP A 153 25.72 8.83 -2.44
C ASP A 153 24.25 8.69 -2.86
N LYS A 154 23.34 9.29 -2.08
CA LYS A 154 21.90 9.36 -2.43
C LYS A 154 21.68 10.14 -3.73
N GLU A 155 22.28 11.31 -3.86
CA GLU A 155 22.18 12.14 -5.06
C GLU A 155 22.80 11.46 -6.29
N LEU A 156 23.94 10.78 -6.11
CA LEU A 156 24.56 10.02 -7.19
C LEU A 156 23.71 8.84 -7.63
N GLN A 157 23.14 8.09 -6.68
CA GLN A 157 22.22 6.99 -6.97
C GLN A 157 21.00 7.47 -7.76
N LYS A 158 20.42 8.58 -7.36
CA LYS A 158 19.30 9.21 -8.08
C LYS A 158 19.65 9.53 -9.54
N LYS A 159 20.84 10.07 -9.75
CA LYS A 159 21.36 10.34 -11.12
C LYS A 159 21.54 9.05 -11.93
N ILE A 160 22.08 8.00 -11.32
CA ILE A 160 22.24 6.69 -11.98
C ILE A 160 20.87 6.11 -12.36
N VAL A 161 19.89 6.12 -11.45
CA VAL A 161 18.53 5.68 -11.76
C VAL A 161 17.93 6.44 -12.92
N ASN A 162 18.06 7.76 -12.94
CA ASN A 162 17.55 8.59 -14.04
C ASN A 162 18.23 8.30 -15.40
N ILE A 163 19.52 7.94 -15.39
CA ILE A 163 20.27 7.61 -16.62
C ILE A 163 19.93 6.20 -17.11
N THR A 164 19.80 5.24 -16.18
CA THR A 164 19.67 3.83 -16.51
C THR A 164 18.22 3.36 -16.57
N GLY A 165 17.29 4.09 -15.97
CA GLY A 165 15.90 3.66 -15.75
C GLY A 165 15.76 2.53 -14.71
N LEU A 166 16.84 2.16 -13.99
CA LEU A 166 16.85 1.07 -13.03
C LEU A 166 16.52 1.59 -11.61
N GLY A 167 15.25 1.56 -11.25
CA GLY A 167 14.78 1.90 -9.90
C GLY A 167 14.67 0.68 -8.99
N PHE A 168 14.48 0.94 -7.69
CA PHE A 168 14.13 -0.10 -6.73
C PHE A 168 12.64 -0.40 -6.81
N ASN A 169 12.29 -1.67 -6.87
CA ASN A 169 10.91 -2.10 -6.90
C ASN A 169 10.36 -2.21 -5.48
N GLU A 170 9.16 -1.68 -5.27
CA GLU A 170 8.40 -1.77 -4.05
C GLU A 170 6.99 -2.24 -4.39
N ARG A 171 6.75 -3.56 -4.31
CA ARG A 171 5.43 -4.11 -4.54
C ARG A 171 4.58 -3.93 -3.29
N GLN A 172 3.43 -3.30 -3.47
CA GLN A 172 2.41 -3.14 -2.44
C GLN A 172 1.17 -3.94 -2.79
N ILE A 173 0.56 -4.51 -1.76
CA ILE A 173 -0.68 -5.28 -1.81
C ILE A 173 -1.66 -4.58 -0.88
N CYS A 174 -2.73 -3.99 -1.41
CA CYS A 174 -3.79 -3.36 -0.65
C CYS A 174 -4.99 -4.29 -0.58
N VAL A 175 -5.36 -4.73 0.62
CA VAL A 175 -6.49 -5.63 0.87
C VAL A 175 -7.64 -4.85 1.49
N SER A 176 -8.81 -4.84 0.83
CA SER A 176 -10.01 -4.11 1.27
C SER A 176 -11.08 -5.00 1.89
N LYS A 177 -10.99 -6.33 1.77
CA LYS A 177 -11.91 -7.29 2.37
C LYS A 177 -11.19 -8.19 3.37
N LYS A 178 -11.71 -8.26 4.60
CA LYS A 178 -11.11 -9.02 5.70
C LYS A 178 -10.95 -10.51 5.38
N GLU A 179 -11.91 -11.10 4.72
CA GLU A 179 -11.94 -12.51 4.32
C GLU A 179 -10.79 -12.92 3.37
N CYS A 180 -10.14 -11.96 2.73
CA CYS A 180 -8.97 -12.23 1.89
C CYS A 180 -7.67 -12.40 2.70
N ILE A 181 -7.66 -12.05 4.00
CA ILE A 181 -6.51 -12.24 4.88
C ILE A 181 -6.72 -13.53 5.68
N LYS A 182 -6.15 -14.65 5.20
CA LYS A 182 -6.44 -16.00 5.71
C LYS A 182 -5.70 -16.34 6.99
N SER A 183 -4.46 -15.89 7.12
CA SER A 183 -3.65 -16.11 8.31
C SER A 183 -2.82 -14.89 8.62
N THR A 184 -2.59 -14.68 9.91
CA THR A 184 -1.75 -13.57 10.40
C THR A 184 -0.86 -14.13 11.49
N LYS A 185 0.46 -13.90 11.39
CA LYS A 185 1.45 -14.35 12.36
C LYS A 185 2.41 -13.20 12.66
N LEU A 186 2.58 -12.87 13.94
CA LEU A 186 3.67 -12.02 14.41
C LEU A 186 5.01 -12.73 14.16
N ILE A 187 5.95 -12.05 13.50
CA ILE A 187 7.27 -12.60 13.16
C ILE A 187 8.43 -11.74 13.65
N TYR A 188 8.15 -10.53 14.12
CA TYR A 188 9.12 -9.63 14.72
C TYR A 188 8.46 -8.74 15.76
N ASN A 189 9.08 -8.62 16.92
CA ASN A 189 8.71 -7.69 17.99
C ASN A 189 9.98 -7.10 18.62
N GLU A 190 10.21 -5.82 18.40
CA GLU A 190 11.39 -5.11 18.91
C GLU A 190 11.48 -5.12 20.45
N GLU A 191 10.34 -5.15 21.14
CA GLU A 191 10.28 -5.14 22.60
C GLU A 191 10.68 -6.51 23.22
N GLU A 192 10.61 -7.59 22.45
CA GLU A 192 10.98 -8.94 22.90
C GLU A 192 12.44 -9.31 22.56
N GLU A 193 13.11 -8.58 21.64
CA GLU A 193 14.52 -8.81 21.28
C GLU A 193 15.53 -8.15 22.22
N VAL A 194 15.08 -7.42 23.25
CA VAL A 194 15.92 -6.67 24.21
C VAL A 194 16.26 -7.48 25.46
N ILE A 195 16.24 -8.83 25.38
CA ILE A 195 16.65 -9.72 26.49
C ILE A 195 17.97 -10.39 26.19
#